data_3ffddce2eca6dea2a2cee5edd21cb4e8
#
_entry.id   3ffddce2eca6dea2a2cee5edd21cb4e8
#
_cell.length_a   1.000
_cell.length_b   1.000
_cell.length_c   1.000
_cell.angle_alpha   90.00
_cell.angle_beta   90.00
_cell.angle_gamma   90.00
#
_symmetry.space_group_name_H-M   'P 1'
#
loop_
_entity.id
_entity.type
_entity.pdbx_description
1 polymer ?
#
loop_
_entity_poly.entity_id
_entity_poly.type
_entity_poly.pdbx_seq_one_letter_code
_entity_poly.pdbx_strand_id
1 'polypeptide(L)'
;MVQVAVLVDFPAVAADSEAAVRREVGNMTLINEQQQIKVQKAIEQAESNTDAELVTVLAGQSDDYYFIPTMWAALIALVTPALLLQTNLWLSQTDLLWIQLIEFVVLTVVFRWQPLKLALVPKQVKFARASLVAKQQFLAQGLHHTQAETGMLIFVSEAEHYVEILADRGINKLVADDAWSNIVNHLLGQIKAGNTEAGLTGAINACGELLADKVPATHNKDELPNHLVII
;
A
#
# COMPACT_ATOMS: atom_id res chain seq x y z
N MET A 1 17.01 9.60 -5.41
CA MET A 1 15.96 8.65 -4.94
C MET A 1 15.96 7.45 -5.86
N VAL A 2 16.26 6.28 -5.36
CA VAL A 2 16.10 5.03 -6.08
C VAL A 2 14.96 4.27 -5.43
N GLN A 3 14.19 3.63 -6.25
CA GLN A 3 12.99 2.92 -5.93
C GLN A 3 13.28 1.42 -6.07
N VAL A 4 13.24 0.68 -4.97
CA VAL A 4 13.16 -0.78 -5.02
C VAL A 4 11.70 -1.17 -4.71
N ALA A 5 10.91 -1.26 -5.76
CA ALA A 5 9.55 -1.79 -5.67
C ALA A 5 9.58 -3.28 -5.98
N VAL A 6 9.27 -4.13 -5.02
CA VAL A 6 9.03 -5.55 -5.27
C VAL A 6 7.53 -5.76 -5.38
N LEU A 7 7.11 -6.07 -6.59
CA LEU A 7 5.73 -6.41 -6.95
C LEU A 7 5.38 -7.81 -6.42
N VAL A 8 4.53 -7.91 -5.42
CA VAL A 8 4.08 -9.21 -4.92
C VAL A 8 2.57 -9.26 -4.72
N ASP A 9 2.00 -10.34 -5.23
CA ASP A 9 0.61 -10.70 -5.06
C ASP A 9 0.44 -11.38 -3.69
N PHE A 10 -0.23 -10.72 -2.74
CA PHE A 10 -0.65 -11.39 -1.51
C PHE A 10 -1.82 -12.32 -1.83
N PRO A 11 -1.81 -13.59 -1.43
CA PRO A 11 -3.04 -14.36 -1.42
C PRO A 11 -4.04 -13.67 -0.49
N ALA A 12 -5.31 -13.58 -0.90
CA ALA A 12 -6.38 -13.14 -0.01
C ALA A 12 -6.27 -13.93 1.30
N VAL A 13 -6.25 -13.24 2.43
CA VAL A 13 -6.27 -13.88 3.75
C VAL A 13 -7.48 -14.80 3.80
N ALA A 14 -7.27 -16.07 4.16
CA ALA A 14 -8.30 -17.08 4.13
C ALA A 14 -9.55 -16.64 4.90
N ALA A 15 -10.72 -16.97 4.38
CA ALA A 15 -12.04 -16.49 4.78
C ALA A 15 -12.43 -16.70 6.26
N ASP A 16 -11.66 -17.46 7.03
CA ASP A 16 -11.95 -17.74 8.45
C ASP A 16 -11.59 -16.57 9.40
N SER A 17 -10.76 -15.63 8.95
CA SER A 17 -10.47 -14.39 9.68
C SER A 17 -11.46 -13.25 9.36
N GLU A 18 -12.25 -13.37 8.28
CA GLU A 18 -13.22 -12.35 7.84
C GLU A 18 -14.36 -12.12 8.86
N ALA A 19 -14.73 -13.13 9.64
CA ALA A 19 -15.81 -12.99 10.64
C ALA A 19 -15.39 -12.19 11.88
N ALA A 20 -14.11 -12.19 12.23
CA ALA A 20 -13.57 -11.37 13.32
C ALA A 20 -13.30 -9.93 12.86
N VAL A 21 -12.87 -9.74 11.61
CA VAL A 21 -12.52 -8.46 10.97
C VAL A 21 -13.78 -7.62 10.63
N ARG A 22 -14.94 -8.25 10.41
CA ARG A 22 -16.20 -7.53 10.11
C ARG A 22 -16.75 -6.66 11.24
N ARG A 23 -16.22 -6.73 12.46
CA ARG A 23 -16.69 -5.90 13.59
C ARG A 23 -15.95 -4.59 13.77
N GLU A 24 -14.85 -4.37 13.06
CA GLU A 24 -14.05 -3.13 13.13
C GLU A 24 -13.89 -2.43 11.76
N VAL A 25 -14.99 -2.32 11.01
CA VAL A 25 -15.04 -1.59 9.72
C VAL A 25 -14.95 -0.06 9.95
N GLY A 26 -13.97 0.38 10.72
CA GLY A 26 -13.66 1.78 10.99
C GLY A 26 -12.17 2.07 11.14
N ASN A 27 -11.36 1.06 11.46
CA ASN A 27 -9.92 1.21 11.64
C ASN A 27 -9.23 -0.12 11.27
N MET A 28 -9.02 -0.36 9.96
CA MET A 28 -8.15 -1.46 9.53
C MET A 28 -6.72 -1.03 9.81
N THR A 29 -6.19 -1.37 10.97
CA THR A 29 -4.77 -1.26 11.26
C THR A 29 -4.16 -2.65 11.12
N LEU A 30 -3.20 -2.79 10.18
CA LEU A 30 -2.36 -4.00 10.00
C LEU A 30 -1.74 -4.47 11.31
N ILE A 31 -1.62 -3.59 12.28
CA ILE A 31 -1.03 -3.81 13.58
C ILE A 31 -1.80 -3.07 14.68
N ASN A 32 -1.95 -3.72 15.84
CA ASN A 32 -2.58 -3.12 17.01
C ASN A 32 -1.61 -2.16 17.75
N GLU A 33 -2.14 -1.38 18.72
CA GLU A 33 -1.33 -0.38 19.46
C GLU A 33 -0.08 -0.97 20.12
N GLN A 34 -0.14 -2.17 20.68
CA GLN A 34 1.02 -2.84 21.28
C GLN A 34 2.08 -3.20 20.23
N GLN A 35 1.65 -3.60 19.05
CA GLN A 35 2.52 -3.90 17.92
C GLN A 35 3.14 -2.61 17.35
N GLN A 36 2.38 -1.51 17.31
CA GLN A 36 2.89 -0.20 16.90
C GLN A 36 4.05 0.25 17.80
N ILE A 37 3.91 0.10 19.12
CA ILE A 37 4.96 0.44 20.09
C ILE A 37 6.23 -0.39 19.84
N LYS A 38 6.08 -1.67 19.46
CA LYS A 38 7.24 -2.52 19.15
C LYS A 38 7.95 -2.10 17.86
N VAL A 39 7.17 -1.76 16.82
CA VAL A 39 7.70 -1.26 15.55
C VAL A 39 8.43 0.07 15.78
N GLN A 40 7.84 0.98 16.54
CA GLN A 40 8.46 2.26 16.88
C GLN A 40 9.78 2.07 17.63
N LYS A 41 9.83 1.18 18.63
CA LYS A 41 11.08 0.86 19.32
C LYS A 41 12.14 0.26 18.41
N ALA A 42 11.75 -0.54 17.42
CA ALA A 42 12.68 -1.08 16.44
C ALA A 42 13.26 0.04 15.54
N ILE A 43 12.45 1.06 15.18
CA ILE A 43 12.92 2.25 14.46
C ILE A 43 13.95 3.00 15.30
N GLU A 44 13.61 3.36 16.55
CA GLU A 44 14.51 4.04 17.49
C GLU A 44 15.84 3.29 17.66
N GLN A 45 15.77 1.97 17.76
CA GLN A 45 16.95 1.13 17.91
C GLN A 45 17.80 1.07 16.63
N ALA A 46 17.19 1.03 15.46
CA ALA A 46 17.89 1.06 14.19
C ALA A 46 18.62 2.40 13.99
N GLU A 47 17.93 3.53 14.24
CA GLU A 47 18.48 4.88 14.11
C GLU A 47 19.60 5.18 15.12
N SER A 48 19.58 4.57 16.30
CA SER A 48 20.65 4.75 17.29
C SER A 48 22.05 4.30 16.80
N ASN A 49 22.10 3.47 15.77
CA ASN A 49 23.33 2.89 15.22
C ASN A 49 23.77 3.50 13.89
N THR A 50 22.97 4.44 13.33
CA THR A 50 23.23 5.05 12.01
C THR A 50 22.87 6.53 12.01
N ASP A 51 23.50 7.32 11.15
CA ASP A 51 23.09 8.71 10.85
C ASP A 51 21.96 8.76 9.79
N ALA A 52 21.36 7.62 9.45
CA ALA A 52 20.22 7.55 8.54
C ALA A 52 18.88 7.70 9.28
N GLU A 53 17.95 8.43 8.70
CA GLU A 53 16.59 8.62 9.19
C GLU A 53 15.63 7.61 8.56
N LEU A 54 14.92 6.84 9.37
CA LEU A 54 14.06 5.75 8.92
C LEU A 54 12.61 5.98 9.32
N VAL A 55 11.73 6.15 8.34
CA VAL A 55 10.29 6.27 8.56
C VAL A 55 9.58 5.04 8.01
N THR A 56 8.63 4.49 8.77
CA THR A 56 7.75 3.43 8.31
C THR A 56 6.33 3.96 8.14
N VAL A 57 5.75 3.78 6.96
CA VAL A 57 4.37 4.20 6.66
C VAL A 57 3.51 2.98 6.36
N LEU A 58 2.42 2.85 7.11
CA LEU A 58 1.38 1.84 6.90
C LEU A 58 0.13 2.53 6.36
N ALA A 59 -0.24 2.22 5.13
CA ALA A 59 -1.45 2.71 4.49
C ALA A 59 -2.51 1.61 4.47
N GLY A 60 -3.71 1.90 4.96
CA GLY A 60 -4.85 1.00 4.79
C GLY A 60 -5.25 0.87 3.33
N GLN A 61 -5.23 1.97 2.58
CA GLN A 61 -5.52 2.03 1.16
C GLN A 61 -4.85 3.28 0.55
N SER A 62 -4.34 3.17 -0.68
CA SER A 62 -3.62 4.27 -1.35
C SER A 62 -4.51 5.14 -2.24
N ASP A 63 -5.71 4.67 -2.65
CA ASP A 63 -6.66 5.44 -3.46
C ASP A 63 -8.07 4.85 -3.29
N ASP A 64 -9.09 5.69 -3.38
CA ASP A 64 -10.50 5.27 -3.29
C ASP A 64 -11.00 4.48 -4.50
N TYR A 65 -10.33 4.58 -5.63
CA TYR A 65 -10.62 3.86 -6.90
C TYR A 65 -12.07 3.97 -7.40
N TYR A 66 -12.77 5.08 -7.12
CA TYR A 66 -14.17 5.22 -7.55
C TYR A 66 -14.35 5.29 -9.07
N PHE A 67 -13.35 5.80 -9.77
CA PHE A 67 -13.43 6.03 -11.21
C PHE A 67 -13.53 4.71 -11.99
N ILE A 68 -12.70 3.71 -11.68
CA ILE A 68 -12.61 2.47 -12.48
C ILE A 68 -13.86 1.61 -12.38
N PRO A 69 -14.41 1.32 -11.17
CA PRO A 69 -15.69 0.62 -11.06
C PRO A 69 -16.85 1.34 -11.75
N THR A 70 -16.91 2.67 -11.61
CA THR A 70 -17.95 3.47 -12.29
C THR A 70 -17.82 3.41 -13.82
N MET A 71 -16.59 3.40 -14.34
CA MET A 71 -16.34 3.22 -15.77
C MET A 71 -16.84 1.84 -16.25
N TRP A 72 -16.59 0.77 -15.49
CA TRP A 72 -17.11 -0.56 -15.82
C TRP A 72 -18.64 -0.60 -15.80
N ALA A 73 -19.28 0.02 -14.80
CA ALA A 73 -20.74 0.15 -14.75
C ALA A 73 -21.29 0.86 -15.99
N ALA A 74 -20.64 1.96 -16.40
CA ALA A 74 -21.04 2.72 -17.59
C ALA A 74 -20.87 1.90 -18.88
N LEU A 75 -19.77 1.16 -19.03
CA LEU A 75 -19.53 0.32 -20.20
C LEU A 75 -20.54 -0.82 -20.32
N ILE A 76 -20.88 -1.49 -19.22
CA ILE A 76 -21.89 -2.55 -19.18
C ILE A 76 -23.25 -1.96 -19.57
N ALA A 77 -23.68 -0.90 -18.92
CA ALA A 77 -24.95 -0.23 -19.22
C ALA A 77 -25.04 0.30 -20.65
N LEU A 78 -23.91 0.67 -21.26
CA LEU A 78 -23.87 1.09 -22.67
C LEU A 78 -24.11 -0.07 -23.64
N VAL A 79 -23.62 -1.27 -23.33
CA VAL A 79 -23.70 -2.45 -24.19
C VAL A 79 -25.05 -3.17 -24.06
N THR A 80 -25.67 -3.12 -22.88
CA THR A 80 -26.91 -3.85 -22.57
C THR A 80 -28.05 -3.59 -23.55
N PRO A 81 -28.37 -2.35 -23.98
CA PRO A 81 -29.47 -2.12 -24.96
C PRO A 81 -29.21 -2.83 -26.29
N ALA A 82 -27.97 -2.83 -26.79
CA ALA A 82 -27.59 -3.49 -28.03
C ALA A 82 -27.77 -5.03 -27.94
N LEU A 83 -27.51 -5.62 -26.79
CA LEU A 83 -27.75 -7.04 -26.53
C LEU A 83 -29.26 -7.34 -26.43
N LEU A 84 -30.01 -6.51 -25.75
CA LEU A 84 -31.48 -6.67 -25.60
C LEU A 84 -32.19 -6.58 -26.94
N LEU A 85 -31.77 -5.71 -27.86
CA LEU A 85 -32.34 -5.61 -29.22
C LEU A 85 -32.16 -6.90 -30.05
N GLN A 86 -31.23 -7.78 -29.71
CA GLN A 86 -31.08 -9.07 -30.38
C GLN A 86 -32.00 -10.17 -29.80
N THR A 87 -32.69 -9.86 -28.71
CA THR A 87 -33.71 -10.74 -28.14
C THR A 87 -35.06 -10.48 -28.74
N ASN A 88 -35.95 -11.45 -28.69
CA ASN A 88 -37.35 -11.30 -29.17
C ASN A 88 -38.25 -10.62 -28.11
N LEU A 89 -37.68 -9.82 -27.22
CA LEU A 89 -38.42 -9.06 -26.21
C LEU A 89 -39.08 -7.83 -26.86
N TRP A 90 -40.38 -7.65 -26.65
CA TRP A 90 -41.12 -6.50 -27.11
C TRP A 90 -40.87 -5.30 -26.19
N LEU A 91 -39.71 -4.67 -26.32
CA LEU A 91 -39.30 -3.50 -25.53
C LEU A 91 -39.43 -2.22 -26.36
N SER A 92 -40.06 -1.20 -25.80
CA SER A 92 -40.04 0.13 -26.39
C SER A 92 -38.69 0.82 -26.23
N GLN A 93 -38.43 1.85 -27.03
CA GLN A 93 -37.20 2.65 -26.86
C GLN A 93 -37.11 3.28 -25.47
N THR A 94 -38.25 3.68 -24.91
CA THR A 94 -38.32 4.25 -23.56
C THR A 94 -37.95 3.20 -22.50
N ASP A 95 -38.39 1.95 -22.66
CA ASP A 95 -38.05 0.86 -21.74
C ASP A 95 -36.55 0.58 -21.73
N LEU A 96 -35.91 0.57 -22.90
CA LEU A 96 -34.46 0.40 -23.02
C LEU A 96 -33.67 1.50 -22.28
N LEU A 97 -34.12 2.77 -22.39
CA LEU A 97 -33.49 3.88 -21.66
C LEU A 97 -33.63 3.74 -20.14
N TRP A 98 -34.81 3.32 -19.65
CA TRP A 98 -35.01 3.10 -18.22
C TRP A 98 -34.19 1.91 -17.72
N ILE A 99 -34.13 0.82 -18.46
CA ILE A 99 -33.31 -0.33 -18.11
C ILE A 99 -31.85 0.09 -18.00
N GLN A 100 -31.31 0.80 -18.98
CA GLN A 100 -29.94 1.29 -19.00
C GLN A 100 -29.64 2.21 -17.81
N LEU A 101 -30.54 3.14 -17.50
CA LEU A 101 -30.33 4.06 -16.36
C LEU A 101 -30.36 3.33 -15.03
N ILE A 102 -31.36 2.45 -14.82
CA ILE A 102 -31.48 1.67 -13.59
C ILE A 102 -30.26 0.75 -13.43
N GLU A 103 -29.87 0.05 -14.49
CA GLU A 103 -28.68 -0.83 -14.49
C GLU A 103 -27.43 -0.06 -14.11
N PHE A 104 -27.18 1.10 -14.71
CA PHE A 104 -26.02 1.93 -14.38
C PHE A 104 -25.99 2.31 -12.90
N VAL A 105 -27.13 2.76 -12.35
CA VAL A 105 -27.24 3.14 -10.94
C VAL A 105 -26.99 1.92 -10.03
N VAL A 106 -27.62 0.78 -10.32
CA VAL A 106 -27.49 -0.44 -9.55
C VAL A 106 -26.04 -0.94 -9.57
N LEU A 107 -25.42 -1.03 -10.74
CA LEU A 107 -24.03 -1.46 -10.89
C LEU A 107 -23.08 -0.50 -10.17
N THR A 108 -23.29 0.82 -10.27
CA THR A 108 -22.46 1.81 -9.55
C THR A 108 -22.52 1.59 -8.04
N VAL A 109 -23.69 1.28 -7.48
CA VAL A 109 -23.85 0.98 -6.05
C VAL A 109 -23.19 -0.36 -5.68
N VAL A 110 -23.42 -1.41 -6.47
CA VAL A 110 -22.86 -2.75 -6.25
C VAL A 110 -21.33 -2.72 -6.31
N PHE A 111 -20.76 -2.00 -7.27
CA PHE A 111 -19.32 -1.89 -7.47
C PHE A 111 -18.61 -1.03 -6.40
N ARG A 112 -19.36 -0.35 -5.52
CA ARG A 112 -18.80 0.31 -4.33
C ARG A 112 -18.43 -0.66 -3.21
N TRP A 113 -18.90 -1.90 -3.28
CA TRP A 113 -18.52 -2.90 -2.30
C TRP A 113 -17.02 -3.19 -2.37
N GLN A 114 -16.33 -3.03 -1.22
CA GLN A 114 -14.85 -3.01 -1.10
C GLN A 114 -14.15 -4.14 -1.87
N PRO A 115 -14.48 -5.44 -1.67
CA PRO A 115 -13.76 -6.52 -2.36
C PRO A 115 -13.99 -6.50 -3.88
N LEU A 116 -15.20 -6.14 -4.32
CA LEU A 116 -15.51 -6.06 -5.75
C LEU A 116 -14.84 -4.84 -6.40
N LYS A 117 -14.83 -3.71 -5.70
CA LYS A 117 -14.13 -2.49 -6.11
C LYS A 117 -12.67 -2.77 -6.41
N LEU A 118 -11.95 -3.39 -5.46
CA LEU A 118 -10.53 -3.71 -5.61
C LEU A 118 -10.26 -4.80 -6.67
N ALA A 119 -11.18 -5.75 -6.86
CA ALA A 119 -11.06 -6.77 -7.91
C ALA A 119 -11.16 -6.19 -9.32
N LEU A 120 -11.99 -5.14 -9.51
CA LEU A 120 -12.18 -4.47 -10.80
C LEU A 120 -11.01 -3.57 -11.21
N VAL A 121 -10.14 -3.18 -10.27
CA VAL A 121 -8.99 -2.31 -10.53
C VAL A 121 -7.79 -3.12 -10.99
N PRO A 122 -7.20 -2.83 -12.18
CA PRO A 122 -5.99 -3.51 -12.64
C PRO A 122 -4.82 -3.35 -11.65
N LYS A 123 -4.03 -4.41 -11.47
CA LYS A 123 -2.87 -4.41 -10.56
C LYS A 123 -1.90 -3.26 -10.83
N GLN A 124 -1.63 -2.97 -12.11
CA GLN A 124 -0.74 -1.88 -12.51
C GLN A 124 -1.20 -0.51 -11.98
N VAL A 125 -2.52 -0.26 -11.97
CA VAL A 125 -3.10 0.99 -11.43
C VAL A 125 -2.94 1.04 -9.92
N LYS A 126 -3.24 -0.06 -9.22
CA LYS A 126 -3.06 -0.18 -7.76
C LYS A 126 -1.62 0.14 -7.36
N PHE A 127 -0.66 -0.48 -8.01
CA PHE A 127 0.76 -0.27 -7.74
C PHE A 127 1.26 1.13 -8.07
N ALA A 128 0.80 1.70 -9.20
CA ALA A 128 1.15 3.08 -9.55
C ALA A 128 0.62 4.08 -8.51
N ARG A 129 -0.59 3.85 -7.97
CA ARG A 129 -1.17 4.68 -6.92
C ARG A 129 -0.43 4.50 -5.59
N ALA A 130 -0.14 3.27 -5.17
CA ALA A 130 0.61 2.99 -3.96
C ALA A 130 2.02 3.61 -4.01
N SER A 131 2.75 3.45 -5.12
CA SER A 131 4.05 4.10 -5.31
C SER A 131 3.97 5.63 -5.31
N LEU A 132 2.89 6.22 -5.85
CA LEU A 132 2.70 7.67 -5.78
C LEU A 132 2.53 8.14 -4.34
N VAL A 133 1.71 7.44 -3.54
CA VAL A 133 1.53 7.75 -2.11
C VAL A 133 2.84 7.57 -1.34
N ALA A 134 3.60 6.49 -1.60
CA ALA A 134 4.91 6.29 -0.98
C ALA A 134 5.86 7.47 -1.23
N LYS A 135 5.93 7.96 -2.48
CA LYS A 135 6.74 9.14 -2.85
C LYS A 135 6.23 10.42 -2.19
N GLN A 136 4.92 10.60 -2.12
CA GLN A 136 4.32 11.73 -1.41
C GLN A 136 4.65 11.70 0.08
N GLN A 137 4.59 10.53 0.72
CA GLN A 137 4.96 10.37 2.12
C GLN A 137 6.46 10.61 2.33
N PHE A 138 7.34 10.12 1.46
CA PHE A 138 8.77 10.41 1.53
C PHE A 138 9.06 11.92 1.56
N LEU A 139 8.35 12.69 0.73
CA LEU A 139 8.47 14.14 0.71
C LEU A 139 7.79 14.80 1.91
N ALA A 140 6.60 14.34 2.30
CA ALA A 140 5.84 14.92 3.41
C ALA A 140 6.53 14.73 4.76
N GLN A 141 7.22 13.60 4.97
CA GLN A 141 8.02 13.33 6.16
C GLN A 141 9.39 14.03 6.17
N GLY A 142 9.72 14.80 5.12
CA GLY A 142 10.96 15.56 5.08
C GLY A 142 12.23 14.74 4.85
N LEU A 143 12.12 13.46 4.50
CA LEU A 143 13.26 12.53 4.32
C LEU A 143 14.28 13.02 3.28
N HIS A 144 13.86 13.85 2.35
CA HIS A 144 14.71 14.46 1.33
C HIS A 144 15.50 15.68 1.84
N HIS A 145 15.28 16.12 3.09
CA HIS A 145 15.95 17.26 3.70
C HIS A 145 17.10 16.88 4.65
N THR A 146 17.39 15.58 4.82
CA THR A 146 18.52 15.13 5.64
C THR A 146 19.85 15.63 5.07
N GLN A 147 20.77 16.09 5.93
CA GLN A 147 22.01 16.77 5.50
C GLN A 147 22.90 15.92 4.57
N ALA A 148 22.90 14.59 4.77
CA ALA A 148 23.71 13.64 3.99
C ALA A 148 22.91 12.90 2.91
N GLU A 149 21.66 13.29 2.62
CA GLU A 149 20.74 12.55 1.74
C GLU A 149 20.53 11.10 2.23
N THR A 150 20.37 10.91 3.55
CA THR A 150 20.32 9.59 4.22
C THR A 150 18.92 9.24 4.72
N GLY A 151 17.88 9.83 4.15
CA GLY A 151 16.49 9.48 4.45
C GLY A 151 16.07 8.16 3.82
N MET A 152 15.31 7.33 4.56
CA MET A 152 14.74 6.08 4.10
C MET A 152 13.28 5.91 4.53
N LEU A 153 12.44 5.40 3.64
CA LEU A 153 11.04 5.09 3.89
C LEU A 153 10.77 3.62 3.61
N ILE A 154 10.14 2.93 4.56
CA ILE A 154 9.48 1.64 4.33
C ILE A 154 7.99 1.91 4.20
N PHE A 155 7.41 1.67 3.03
CA PHE A 155 6.00 1.87 2.75
C PHE A 155 5.28 0.54 2.56
N VAL A 156 4.17 0.36 3.26
CA VAL A 156 3.30 -0.82 3.14
C VAL A 156 1.87 -0.35 2.91
N SER A 157 1.22 -0.84 1.85
CA SER A 157 -0.19 -0.61 1.56
C SER A 157 -0.97 -1.90 1.57
N GLU A 158 -1.97 -1.97 2.47
CA GLU A 158 -2.75 -3.19 2.73
C GLU A 158 -3.65 -3.55 1.56
N ALA A 159 -4.53 -2.64 1.15
CA ALA A 159 -5.53 -2.90 0.12
C ALA A 159 -4.92 -3.20 -1.26
N GLU A 160 -3.78 -2.58 -1.58
CA GLU A 160 -3.04 -2.80 -2.82
C GLU A 160 -2.09 -3.99 -2.75
N HIS A 161 -1.85 -4.54 -1.55
CA HIS A 161 -0.85 -5.57 -1.29
C HIS A 161 0.54 -5.15 -1.81
N TYR A 162 0.95 -3.97 -1.42
CA TYR A 162 2.13 -3.31 -1.95
C TYR A 162 3.14 -2.98 -0.86
N VAL A 163 4.41 -3.26 -1.11
CA VAL A 163 5.54 -2.87 -0.25
C VAL A 163 6.60 -2.22 -1.10
N GLU A 164 7.15 -1.12 -0.63
CA GLU A 164 8.21 -0.37 -1.30
C GLU A 164 9.19 0.19 -0.27
N ILE A 165 10.49 0.12 -0.57
CA ILE A 165 11.53 0.85 0.15
C ILE A 165 12.01 1.98 -0.74
N LEU A 166 11.98 3.19 -0.22
CA LEU A 166 12.52 4.38 -0.85
C LEU A 166 13.74 4.83 -0.07
N ALA A 167 14.89 4.89 -0.70
CA ALA A 167 16.12 5.41 -0.12
C ALA A 167 16.59 6.64 -0.88
N ASP A 168 17.12 7.65 -0.17
CA ASP A 168 17.69 8.82 -0.79
C ASP A 168 19.08 8.52 -1.38
N ARG A 169 19.63 9.48 -2.12
CA ARG A 169 20.83 9.30 -2.94
C ARG A 169 22.07 8.93 -2.14
N GLY A 170 22.20 9.44 -0.92
CA GLY A 170 23.32 9.13 -0.03
C GLY A 170 23.40 7.64 0.29
N ILE A 171 22.28 7.05 0.67
CA ILE A 171 22.16 5.61 0.94
C ILE A 171 22.31 4.80 -0.33
N ASN A 172 21.63 5.21 -1.39
CA ASN A 172 21.55 4.43 -2.63
C ASN A 172 22.91 4.26 -3.35
N LYS A 173 23.85 5.17 -3.14
CA LYS A 173 25.21 5.03 -3.69
C LYS A 173 26.02 3.93 -2.97
N LEU A 174 25.63 3.57 -1.77
CA LEU A 174 26.38 2.70 -0.87
C LEU A 174 25.80 1.28 -0.78
N VAL A 175 24.54 1.09 -1.14
CA VAL A 175 23.81 -0.16 -1.00
C VAL A 175 23.40 -0.69 -2.36
N ALA A 176 23.62 -1.97 -2.60
CA ALA A 176 23.25 -2.63 -3.85
C ALA A 176 21.75 -3.01 -3.86
N ASP A 177 21.12 -3.01 -5.04
CA ASP A 177 19.68 -3.24 -5.21
C ASP A 177 19.20 -4.62 -4.73
N ASP A 178 20.06 -5.63 -4.78
CA ASP A 178 19.76 -6.98 -4.33
C ASP A 178 19.61 -7.07 -2.80
N ALA A 179 20.31 -6.25 -2.03
CA ALA A 179 20.17 -6.19 -0.58
C ALA A 179 18.75 -5.73 -0.20
N TRP A 180 18.24 -4.68 -0.84
CA TRP A 180 16.87 -4.21 -0.64
C TRP A 180 15.82 -5.25 -1.03
N SER A 181 16.04 -5.93 -2.17
CA SER A 181 15.13 -6.97 -2.64
C SER A 181 14.99 -8.12 -1.63
N ASN A 182 16.06 -8.51 -0.97
CA ASN A 182 16.05 -9.56 0.06
C ASN A 182 15.23 -9.12 1.28
N ILE A 183 15.41 -7.89 1.75
CA ILE A 183 14.66 -7.33 2.90
C ILE A 183 13.17 -7.27 2.56
N VAL A 184 12.80 -6.75 1.40
CA VAL A 184 11.40 -6.67 0.95
C VAL A 184 10.78 -8.06 0.82
N ASN A 185 11.47 -9.03 0.22
CA ASN A 185 10.98 -10.40 0.08
C ASN A 185 10.76 -11.08 1.44
N HIS A 186 11.64 -10.84 2.41
CA HIS A 186 11.45 -11.36 3.76
C HIS A 186 10.24 -10.73 4.45
N LEU A 187 10.11 -9.40 4.40
CA LEU A 187 8.95 -8.67 4.93
C LEU A 187 7.64 -9.21 4.32
N LEU A 188 7.61 -9.37 3.01
CA LEU A 188 6.45 -9.92 2.29
C LEU A 188 6.11 -11.35 2.73
N GLY A 189 7.12 -12.19 2.95
CA GLY A 189 6.93 -13.55 3.45
C GLY A 189 6.24 -13.56 4.82
N GLN A 190 6.65 -12.68 5.72
CA GLN A 190 6.05 -12.54 7.05
C GLN A 190 4.63 -11.97 7.00
N ILE A 191 4.38 -10.95 6.19
CA ILE A 191 3.04 -10.40 6.02
C ILE A 191 2.08 -11.47 5.47
N LYS A 192 2.50 -12.24 4.47
CA LYS A 192 1.72 -13.37 3.92
C LYS A 192 1.40 -14.45 4.96
N ALA A 193 2.27 -14.65 5.92
CA ALA A 193 2.07 -15.57 7.04
C ALA A 193 1.18 -14.98 8.15
N GLY A 194 0.70 -13.75 8.03
CA GLY A 194 -0.09 -13.04 9.05
C GLY A 194 0.75 -12.43 10.17
N ASN A 195 2.08 -12.42 10.04
CA ASN A 195 3.03 -11.93 11.05
C ASN A 195 3.53 -10.52 10.71
N THR A 196 2.65 -9.57 10.46
CA THR A 196 3.00 -8.22 9.97
C THR A 196 3.96 -7.49 10.92
N GLU A 197 3.73 -7.54 12.23
CA GLU A 197 4.63 -6.93 13.23
C GLU A 197 6.05 -7.51 13.15
N ALA A 198 6.17 -8.83 13.13
CA ALA A 198 7.47 -9.49 13.05
C ALA A 198 8.18 -9.20 11.71
N GLY A 199 7.40 -9.10 10.63
CA GLY A 199 7.90 -8.73 9.31
C GLY A 199 8.48 -7.31 9.30
N LEU A 200 7.72 -6.34 9.83
CA LEU A 200 8.14 -4.94 9.90
C LEU A 200 9.38 -4.76 10.79
N THR A 201 9.34 -5.31 12.01
CA THR A 201 10.49 -5.26 12.94
C THR A 201 11.73 -5.90 12.33
N GLY A 202 11.58 -7.05 11.67
CA GLY A 202 12.67 -7.72 10.97
C GLY A 202 13.24 -6.89 9.82
N ALA A 203 12.39 -6.26 9.01
CA ALA A 203 12.82 -5.39 7.93
C ALA A 203 13.52 -4.13 8.44
N ILE A 204 12.99 -3.50 9.49
CA ILE A 204 13.59 -2.33 10.14
C ILE A 204 14.99 -2.67 10.69
N ASN A 205 15.12 -3.78 11.42
CA ASN A 205 16.40 -4.21 11.96
C ASN A 205 17.41 -4.52 10.85
N ALA A 206 17.01 -5.25 9.81
CA ALA A 206 17.87 -5.55 8.67
C ALA A 206 18.32 -4.28 7.92
N CYS A 207 17.42 -3.30 7.77
CA CYS A 207 17.77 -1.98 7.25
C CYS A 207 18.75 -1.25 8.17
N GLY A 208 18.50 -1.26 9.49
CA GLY A 208 19.38 -0.65 10.49
C GLY A 208 20.78 -1.24 10.48
N GLU A 209 20.91 -2.57 10.44
CA GLU A 209 22.20 -3.25 10.35
C GLU A 209 22.96 -2.89 9.06
N LEU A 210 22.25 -2.88 7.93
CA LEU A 210 22.80 -2.51 6.63
C LEU A 210 23.29 -1.06 6.61
N LEU A 211 22.50 -0.15 7.21
CA LEU A 211 22.82 1.26 7.29
C LEU A 211 23.95 1.56 8.29
N ALA A 212 23.99 0.87 9.42
CA ALA A 212 25.08 0.99 10.40
C ALA A 212 26.46 0.64 9.80
N ASP A 213 26.51 -0.31 8.85
CA ASP A 213 27.75 -0.65 8.13
C ASP A 213 28.15 0.43 7.10
N LYS A 214 27.19 1.08 6.45
CA LYS A 214 27.40 2.02 5.33
C LYS A 214 27.40 3.48 5.76
N VAL A 215 26.56 3.82 6.73
CA VAL A 215 26.32 5.17 7.26
C VAL A 215 26.35 5.08 8.79
N PRO A 216 27.49 4.78 9.43
CA PRO A 216 27.56 4.60 10.88
C PRO A 216 27.24 5.89 11.62
N ALA A 217 26.69 5.77 12.82
CA ALA A 217 26.40 6.90 13.68
C ALA A 217 27.67 7.67 14.04
N THR A 218 27.76 8.94 13.61
CA THR A 218 28.90 9.83 13.91
C THR A 218 28.55 10.87 14.95
N HIS A 219 27.26 11.24 15.04
CA HIS A 219 26.71 12.21 15.99
C HIS A 219 25.31 11.76 16.39
N ASN A 220 24.82 12.21 17.54
CA ASN A 220 23.45 12.00 17.97
C ASN A 220 22.53 12.93 17.17
N LYS A 221 22.33 12.63 15.88
CA LYS A 221 21.50 13.39 14.94
C LYS A 221 20.13 12.73 14.86
N ASP A 222 19.19 13.24 15.66
CA ASP A 222 17.77 13.02 15.50
C ASP A 222 17.25 14.23 14.72
N GLU A 223 17.32 14.17 13.38
CA GLU A 223 16.90 15.27 12.51
C GLU A 223 15.38 15.28 12.30
N LEU A 224 14.75 14.10 12.40
CA LEU A 224 13.31 13.91 12.20
C LEU A 224 12.75 13.07 13.35
N PRO A 225 11.51 13.33 13.81
CA PRO A 225 10.92 12.51 14.86
C PRO A 225 10.74 11.07 14.37
N ASN A 226 11.13 10.08 15.21
CA ASN A 226 11.05 8.64 14.94
C ASN A 226 9.61 8.23 14.68
N HIS A 227 9.25 7.93 13.44
CA HIS A 227 7.85 7.83 13.06
C HIS A 227 7.45 6.49 12.45
N LEU A 228 6.49 5.86 13.12
CA LEU A 228 5.51 5.01 12.47
C LEU A 228 4.29 5.88 12.10
N VAL A 229 4.02 6.03 10.81
CA VAL A 229 2.88 6.79 10.29
C VAL A 229 1.81 5.83 9.79
N ILE A 230 0.56 6.01 10.22
CA ILE A 230 -0.59 5.22 9.77
C ILE A 230 -1.55 6.16 9.02
N ILE A 231 -1.90 5.79 7.77
CA ILE A 231 -2.76 6.58 6.86
C ILE A 231 -3.84 5.74 6.20
#